data_137aeee977afbe6245251d0285d8ec7a
#
_entry.id   137aeee977afbe6245251d0285d8ec7a
#
_cell.length_a   1.000
_cell.length_b   1.000
_cell.length_c   1.000
_cell.angle_alpha   90.00
_cell.angle_beta   90.00
_cell.angle_gamma   90.00
#
_symmetry.space_group_name_H-M   'P 1'
#
loop_
_entity.id
_entity.type
_entity.pdbx_description
1 polymer ?
#
loop_
_entity_poly.entity_id
_entity_poly.type
_entity_poly.pdbx_seq_one_letter_code
_entity_poly.pdbx_strand_id
1 'polypeptide(L)'
;MSSTPLEQAPPRRDLYLTMALALRVGELLLGSGESNETVSGAMRRITDAYGVPHSEADVNLSAITLSHVPADGGVPVTVERRVRRRLPDYDRLIAVHALVAEAAAGELPLEEAEARLRRITRRVRVYPDWFLVTAVAAVAASASILVGGGARVALAAFAATVLGDRASAWLAGRGVAEFFQIAVAAMLGSLAAVLLIALGVQVRAEAVVVGAVVALLPGRLMVACVQDGIAGEYVTATGRLFEVFFILTAVVSGIGVTLYTAVRLGVPLSVEDVPAAPLLLEPAQLLGSAGVTLSFAVALLVPPRHLAAAVIGGTLAWVVFVLLCGGDVPVVLATAVAAAAVGLFGAAYARAARVPSLVVTVPAIGTLLPGTALYRGMLEANLGHADAGMSSLLQALSTALALGAGVMLGAEVVRAATGSDLARRVRPAARRARRPFIPRPAARRTRGS
;
A
#
# COMPACT_ATOMS: atom_id res chain seq x y z
N MET A 1 -36.15 7.71 -41.22
CA MET A 1 -34.89 8.28 -40.73
C MET A 1 -35.17 8.90 -39.36
N SER A 2 -34.91 8.15 -38.32
CA SER A 2 -35.13 8.57 -36.93
C SER A 2 -33.89 9.35 -36.49
N SER A 3 -34.02 10.68 -36.33
CA SER A 3 -32.97 11.54 -35.77
C SER A 3 -32.86 11.26 -34.28
N THR A 4 -31.78 10.56 -33.88
CA THR A 4 -31.39 10.47 -32.49
C THR A 4 -31.22 11.88 -31.94
N PRO A 5 -31.79 12.26 -30.79
CA PRO A 5 -31.59 13.58 -30.21
C PRO A 5 -30.10 13.78 -29.94
N LEU A 6 -29.54 14.86 -30.47
CA LEU A 6 -28.22 15.32 -30.08
C LEU A 6 -28.25 15.53 -28.56
N GLU A 7 -27.48 14.73 -27.84
CA GLU A 7 -27.27 14.82 -26.39
C GLU A 7 -26.78 16.23 -26.09
N GLN A 8 -27.65 17.04 -25.48
CA GLN A 8 -27.35 18.45 -25.19
C GLN A 8 -26.15 18.51 -24.27
N ALA A 9 -25.10 19.21 -24.67
CA ALA A 9 -23.92 19.42 -23.83
C ALA A 9 -24.36 20.03 -22.49
N PRO A 10 -23.84 19.53 -21.36
CA PRO A 10 -24.22 20.04 -20.05
C PRO A 10 -23.90 21.54 -19.93
N PRO A 11 -24.69 22.32 -19.17
CA PRO A 11 -24.39 23.71 -18.90
C PRO A 11 -22.93 23.86 -18.42
N ARG A 12 -22.22 24.89 -18.86
CA ARG A 12 -20.79 25.11 -18.50
C ARG A 12 -20.53 25.00 -16.99
N ARG A 13 -21.47 25.43 -16.16
CA ARG A 13 -21.39 25.31 -14.70
C ARG A 13 -21.35 23.84 -14.24
N ASP A 14 -22.18 22.98 -14.79
CA ASP A 14 -22.27 21.58 -14.41
C ASP A 14 -21.03 20.81 -14.89
N LEU A 15 -20.47 21.17 -16.06
CA LEU A 15 -19.21 20.64 -16.53
C LEU A 15 -18.08 20.89 -15.52
N TYR A 16 -17.88 22.14 -15.09
CA TYR A 16 -16.83 22.47 -14.12
C TYR A 16 -17.06 21.83 -12.75
N LEU A 17 -18.29 21.77 -12.26
CA LEU A 17 -18.63 21.12 -11.01
C LEU A 17 -18.36 19.61 -11.07
N THR A 18 -18.74 18.94 -12.16
CA THR A 18 -18.48 17.51 -12.38
C THR A 18 -16.98 17.21 -12.43
N MET A 19 -16.22 18.01 -13.20
CA MET A 19 -14.76 17.83 -13.27
C MET A 19 -14.10 18.07 -11.91
N ALA A 20 -14.53 19.09 -11.17
CA ALA A 20 -14.02 19.38 -9.83
C ALA A 20 -14.36 18.25 -8.84
N LEU A 21 -15.58 17.68 -8.91
CA LEU A 21 -15.99 16.53 -8.11
C LEU A 21 -15.13 15.31 -8.42
N ALA A 22 -14.94 14.97 -9.70
CA ALA A 22 -14.14 13.84 -10.14
C ALA A 22 -12.68 13.97 -9.67
N LEU A 23 -12.05 15.15 -9.81
CA LEU A 23 -10.69 15.43 -9.33
C LEU A 23 -10.56 15.30 -7.81
N ARG A 24 -11.56 15.76 -7.04
CA ARG A 24 -11.53 15.62 -5.58
C ARG A 24 -11.73 14.18 -5.13
N VAL A 25 -12.56 13.41 -5.82
CA VAL A 25 -12.68 11.96 -5.61
C VAL A 25 -11.34 11.29 -5.91
N GLY A 26 -10.72 11.59 -7.06
CA GLY A 26 -9.41 11.07 -7.44
C GLY A 26 -8.33 11.40 -6.41
N GLU A 27 -8.27 12.66 -5.90
CA GLU A 27 -7.32 13.07 -4.86
C GLU A 27 -7.45 12.23 -3.58
N LEU A 28 -8.68 11.96 -3.13
CA LEU A 28 -8.93 11.19 -1.92
C LEU A 28 -8.56 9.71 -2.10
N LEU A 29 -8.89 9.12 -3.24
CA LEU A 29 -8.57 7.74 -3.56
C LEU A 29 -7.05 7.55 -3.69
N LEU A 30 -6.36 8.38 -4.48
CA LEU A 30 -4.91 8.31 -4.66
C LEU A 30 -4.17 8.56 -3.34
N GLY A 31 -4.59 9.56 -2.56
CA GLY A 31 -4.03 9.86 -1.24
C GLY A 31 -4.22 8.73 -0.22
N SER A 32 -5.25 7.89 -0.39
CA SER A 32 -5.50 6.69 0.42
C SER A 32 -4.76 5.44 -0.07
N GLY A 33 -4.08 5.52 -1.24
CA GLY A 33 -3.22 4.47 -1.79
C GLY A 33 -3.89 3.53 -2.77
N GLU A 34 -4.98 3.94 -3.39
CA GLU A 34 -5.55 3.21 -4.52
C GLU A 34 -4.60 3.23 -5.73
N SER A 35 -4.75 2.22 -6.60
CA SER A 35 -4.01 2.16 -7.86
C SER A 35 -4.49 3.22 -8.84
N ASN A 36 -3.61 3.63 -9.77
CA ASN A 36 -3.96 4.61 -10.81
C ASN A 36 -5.17 4.15 -11.64
N GLU A 37 -5.27 2.86 -11.95
CA GLU A 37 -6.42 2.27 -12.67
C GLU A 37 -7.73 2.45 -11.91
N THR A 38 -7.73 2.18 -10.59
CA THR A 38 -8.92 2.37 -9.75
C THR A 38 -9.32 3.84 -9.67
N VAL A 39 -8.35 4.74 -9.50
CA VAL A 39 -8.58 6.19 -9.41
C VAL A 39 -9.16 6.71 -10.73
N SER A 40 -8.52 6.44 -11.87
CA SER A 40 -8.98 6.90 -13.18
C SER A 40 -10.36 6.29 -13.54
N GLY A 41 -10.60 5.03 -13.17
CA GLY A 41 -11.89 4.38 -13.33
C GLY A 41 -13.00 5.01 -12.48
N ALA A 42 -12.71 5.42 -11.25
CA ALA A 42 -13.67 6.11 -10.39
C ALA A 42 -13.99 7.51 -10.93
N MET A 43 -12.98 8.25 -11.39
CA MET A 43 -13.17 9.58 -11.99
C MET A 43 -14.04 9.49 -13.24
N ARG A 44 -13.78 8.54 -14.14
CA ARG A 44 -14.61 8.32 -15.33
C ARG A 44 -16.05 7.98 -14.98
N ARG A 45 -16.30 7.12 -13.98
CA ARG A 45 -17.66 6.83 -13.53
C ARG A 45 -18.40 8.07 -13.05
N ILE A 46 -17.74 8.99 -12.39
CA ILE A 46 -18.34 10.29 -11.98
C ILE A 46 -18.64 11.15 -13.19
N THR A 47 -17.70 11.31 -14.13
CA THR A 47 -17.93 12.14 -15.33
C THR A 47 -19.04 11.58 -16.20
N ASP A 48 -19.08 10.26 -16.40
CA ASP A 48 -20.13 9.60 -17.19
C ASP A 48 -21.51 9.76 -16.52
N ALA A 49 -21.58 9.61 -15.18
CA ALA A 49 -22.84 9.72 -14.42
C ALA A 49 -23.49 11.11 -14.53
N TYR A 50 -22.67 12.16 -14.65
CA TYR A 50 -23.16 13.54 -14.71
C TYR A 50 -23.05 14.18 -16.09
N GLY A 51 -23.13 13.38 -17.16
CA GLY A 51 -23.27 13.85 -18.53
C GLY A 51 -22.01 14.50 -19.11
N VAL A 52 -20.82 14.13 -18.64
CA VAL A 52 -19.52 14.53 -19.19
C VAL A 52 -18.77 13.29 -19.71
N PRO A 53 -19.34 12.58 -20.70
CA PRO A 53 -18.72 11.38 -21.26
C PRO A 53 -17.44 11.72 -22.02
N HIS A 54 -16.64 10.70 -22.35
CA HIS A 54 -15.38 10.83 -23.08
C HIS A 54 -14.34 11.70 -22.38
N SER A 55 -14.40 11.80 -21.04
CA SER A 55 -13.35 12.44 -20.27
C SER A 55 -12.15 11.50 -20.10
N GLU A 56 -10.95 12.05 -20.34
CA GLU A 56 -9.69 11.35 -20.14
C GLU A 56 -9.08 11.72 -18.78
N ALA A 57 -8.88 10.72 -17.92
CA ALA A 57 -8.24 10.90 -16.65
C ALA A 57 -6.82 10.30 -16.71
N ASP A 58 -5.82 11.13 -16.54
CA ASP A 58 -4.42 10.76 -16.37
C ASP A 58 -4.04 10.92 -14.89
N VAL A 59 -3.54 9.85 -14.29
CA VAL A 59 -3.20 9.77 -12.87
C VAL A 59 -1.73 9.43 -12.73
N ASN A 60 -0.98 10.37 -12.18
CA ASN A 60 0.44 10.22 -11.90
C ASN A 60 0.68 10.17 -10.38
N LEU A 61 1.90 9.86 -9.95
CA LEU A 61 2.30 9.72 -8.55
C LEU A 61 1.80 10.85 -7.62
N SER A 62 1.79 12.09 -8.11
CA SER A 62 1.49 13.30 -7.33
C SER A 62 0.55 14.28 -8.02
N ALA A 63 0.05 13.96 -9.21
CA ALA A 63 -0.84 14.83 -9.97
C ALA A 63 -1.93 14.01 -10.66
N ILE A 64 -3.10 14.61 -10.77
CA ILE A 64 -4.24 14.06 -11.50
C ILE A 64 -4.66 15.10 -12.51
N THR A 65 -4.74 14.71 -13.77
CA THR A 65 -5.23 15.54 -14.87
C THR A 65 -6.53 14.95 -15.39
N LEU A 66 -7.51 15.79 -15.62
CA LEU A 66 -8.78 15.41 -16.22
C LEU A 66 -9.05 16.32 -17.41
N SER A 67 -9.18 15.72 -18.60
CA SER A 67 -9.44 16.42 -19.85
C SER A 67 -10.78 16.01 -20.43
N HIS A 68 -11.55 16.96 -20.93
CA HIS A 68 -12.81 16.72 -21.65
C HIS A 68 -12.79 17.49 -22.96
N VAL A 69 -13.10 16.80 -24.05
CA VAL A 69 -13.28 17.40 -25.38
C VAL A 69 -14.77 17.39 -25.70
N PRO A 70 -15.42 18.57 -25.83
CA PRO A 70 -16.84 18.63 -26.16
C PRO A 70 -17.13 18.00 -27.53
N ALA A 71 -18.27 17.28 -27.63
CA ALA A 71 -18.67 16.60 -28.86
C ALA A 71 -18.97 17.56 -30.04
N ASP A 72 -19.27 18.82 -29.75
CA ASP A 72 -19.53 19.87 -30.71
C ASP A 72 -18.25 20.50 -31.34
N GLY A 73 -17.08 19.99 -31.02
CA GLY A 73 -15.78 20.54 -31.46
C GLY A 73 -15.35 21.77 -30.68
N GLY A 74 -15.95 22.05 -29.54
CA GLY A 74 -15.58 23.16 -28.66
C GLY A 74 -14.16 23.04 -28.11
N VAL A 75 -13.70 24.08 -27.42
CA VAL A 75 -12.36 24.12 -26.81
C VAL A 75 -12.24 23.04 -25.73
N PRO A 76 -11.19 22.19 -25.79
CA PRO A 76 -10.94 21.20 -24.73
C PRO A 76 -10.76 21.87 -23.36
N VAL A 77 -11.38 21.30 -22.35
CA VAL A 77 -11.24 21.74 -20.96
C VAL A 77 -10.37 20.74 -20.23
N THR A 78 -9.21 21.20 -19.74
CA THR A 78 -8.28 20.39 -18.95
C THR A 78 -8.11 21.02 -17.57
N VAL A 79 -8.25 20.22 -16.53
CA VAL A 79 -8.07 20.64 -15.14
C VAL A 79 -7.09 19.68 -14.48
N GLU A 80 -6.12 20.24 -13.76
CA GLU A 80 -5.11 19.49 -13.04
C GLU A 80 -5.24 19.72 -11.53
N ARG A 81 -4.93 18.67 -10.75
CA ARG A 81 -4.88 18.76 -9.29
C ARG A 81 -3.66 18.03 -8.75
N ARG A 82 -2.85 18.71 -7.94
CA ARG A 82 -1.76 18.10 -7.20
C ARG A 82 -2.28 17.37 -5.98
N VAL A 83 -1.86 16.12 -5.82
CA VAL A 83 -2.19 15.28 -4.68
C VAL A 83 -1.06 15.38 -3.66
N ARG A 84 -1.37 16.02 -2.53
CA ARG A 84 -0.45 16.00 -1.39
C ARG A 84 -0.61 14.68 -0.66
N ARG A 85 0.51 14.05 -0.28
CA ARG A 85 0.48 12.86 0.58
C ARG A 85 -0.41 13.11 1.80
N ARG A 86 -1.36 12.21 2.02
CA ARG A 86 -2.17 12.16 3.24
C ARG A 86 -1.93 10.81 3.91
N LEU A 87 -2.05 10.78 5.22
CA LEU A 87 -2.12 9.51 5.94
C LEU A 87 -3.35 8.74 5.44
N PRO A 88 -3.22 7.43 5.18
CA PRO A 88 -4.33 6.61 4.73
C PRO A 88 -5.47 6.66 5.75
N ASP A 89 -6.70 6.84 5.25
CA ASP A 89 -7.91 6.90 6.06
C ASP A 89 -8.95 6.00 5.39
N TYR A 90 -9.02 4.76 5.85
CA TYR A 90 -9.86 3.75 5.23
C TYR A 90 -11.35 3.91 5.53
N ASP A 91 -11.73 4.63 6.59
CA ASP A 91 -13.13 5.04 6.78
C ASP A 91 -13.57 6.01 5.67
N ARG A 92 -12.73 6.99 5.36
CA ARG A 92 -12.98 7.91 4.24
C ARG A 92 -12.93 7.21 2.89
N LEU A 93 -11.99 6.29 2.71
CA LEU A 93 -11.89 5.50 1.48
C LEU A 93 -13.19 4.76 1.19
N ILE A 94 -13.74 4.04 2.17
CA ILE A 94 -15.02 3.34 2.06
C ILE A 94 -16.15 4.32 1.69
N ALA A 95 -16.21 5.46 2.36
CA ALA A 95 -17.24 6.46 2.11
C ALA A 95 -17.16 7.08 0.70
N VAL A 96 -15.95 7.28 0.17
CA VAL A 96 -15.74 7.78 -1.20
C VAL A 96 -16.14 6.72 -2.24
N HIS A 97 -15.80 5.44 -2.02
CA HIS A 97 -16.23 4.36 -2.92
C HIS A 97 -17.75 4.21 -2.94
N ALA A 98 -18.42 4.33 -1.79
CA ALA A 98 -19.88 4.32 -1.72
C ALA A 98 -20.51 5.49 -2.52
N LEU A 99 -19.95 6.71 -2.35
CA LEU A 99 -20.39 7.88 -3.12
C LEU A 99 -20.24 7.67 -4.63
N VAL A 100 -19.10 7.14 -5.08
CA VAL A 100 -18.87 6.83 -6.51
C VAL A 100 -19.86 5.80 -7.03
N ALA A 101 -20.20 4.79 -6.23
CA ALA A 101 -21.15 3.74 -6.61
C ALA A 101 -22.58 4.29 -6.75
N GLU A 102 -23.04 5.09 -5.79
CA GLU A 102 -24.36 5.73 -5.80
C GLU A 102 -24.51 6.75 -6.94
N ALA A 103 -23.46 7.57 -7.18
CA ALA A 103 -23.43 8.48 -8.32
C ALA A 103 -23.50 7.73 -9.65
N ALA A 104 -22.73 6.65 -9.80
CA ALA A 104 -22.74 5.82 -11.01
C ALA A 104 -24.07 5.07 -11.24
N ALA A 105 -24.85 4.81 -10.17
CA ALA A 105 -26.20 4.26 -10.26
C ALA A 105 -27.27 5.30 -10.64
N GLY A 106 -26.91 6.60 -10.70
CA GLY A 106 -27.85 7.69 -10.96
C GLY A 106 -28.75 8.05 -9.76
N GLU A 107 -28.40 7.55 -8.58
CA GLU A 107 -29.19 7.74 -7.35
C GLU A 107 -28.91 9.08 -6.64
N LEU A 108 -27.88 9.82 -7.08
CA LEU A 108 -27.36 10.99 -6.37
C LEU A 108 -27.26 12.20 -7.31
N PRO A 109 -27.99 13.32 -7.07
CA PRO A 109 -27.80 14.57 -7.80
C PRO A 109 -26.42 15.18 -7.61
N LEU A 110 -25.92 15.94 -8.61
CA LEU A 110 -24.54 16.48 -8.61
C LEU A 110 -24.25 17.35 -7.38
N GLU A 111 -25.15 18.26 -7.02
CA GLU A 111 -25.00 19.14 -5.86
C GLU A 111 -24.97 18.38 -4.54
N GLU A 112 -25.77 17.32 -4.44
CA GLU A 112 -25.77 16.46 -3.26
C GLU A 112 -24.50 15.62 -3.18
N ALA A 113 -23.99 15.10 -4.29
CA ALA A 113 -22.70 14.40 -4.36
C ALA A 113 -21.56 15.30 -3.87
N GLU A 114 -21.54 16.56 -4.32
CA GLU A 114 -20.53 17.53 -3.88
C GLU A 114 -20.66 17.86 -2.38
N ALA A 115 -21.88 18.06 -1.89
CA ALA A 115 -22.14 18.32 -0.47
C ALA A 115 -21.73 17.11 0.38
N ARG A 116 -21.99 15.88 -0.08
CA ARG A 116 -21.61 14.66 0.61
C ARG A 116 -20.09 14.46 0.60
N LEU A 117 -19.41 14.73 -0.51
CA LEU A 117 -17.95 14.68 -0.57
C LEU A 117 -17.30 15.69 0.38
N ARG A 118 -17.86 16.90 0.48
CA ARG A 118 -17.42 17.90 1.48
C ARG A 118 -17.61 17.40 2.90
N ARG A 119 -18.71 16.72 3.22
CA ARG A 119 -18.96 16.10 4.53
C ARG A 119 -17.94 15.00 4.83
N ILE A 120 -17.68 14.10 3.87
CA ILE A 120 -16.67 13.04 3.99
C ILE A 120 -15.29 13.64 4.29
N THR A 121 -14.89 14.70 3.56
CA THR A 121 -13.58 15.34 3.72
C THR A 121 -13.42 16.01 5.10
N ARG A 122 -14.51 16.55 5.67
CA ARG A 122 -14.52 17.24 6.97
C ARG A 122 -14.81 16.31 8.16
N ARG A 123 -15.08 15.04 7.89
CA ARG A 123 -15.42 14.08 8.97
C ARG A 123 -14.26 13.96 9.96
N VAL A 124 -14.61 13.94 11.24
CA VAL A 124 -13.66 13.68 12.33
C VAL A 124 -13.19 12.23 12.21
N ARG A 125 -11.93 11.98 12.52
CA ARG A 125 -11.35 10.62 12.50
C ARG A 125 -12.08 9.70 13.47
N VAL A 126 -12.21 8.42 13.10
CA VAL A 126 -12.87 7.39 13.92
C VAL A 126 -12.14 7.18 15.24
N TYR A 127 -10.81 7.32 15.23
CA TYR A 127 -9.97 7.14 16.42
C TYR A 127 -9.20 8.43 16.73
N PRO A 128 -9.00 8.77 18.02
CA PRO A 128 -8.22 9.95 18.44
C PRO A 128 -6.72 9.74 18.16
N ASP A 129 -5.96 10.82 17.99
CA ASP A 129 -4.55 10.77 17.59
C ASP A 129 -3.67 9.98 18.59
N TRP A 130 -3.91 10.09 19.90
CA TRP A 130 -3.17 9.32 20.91
C TRP A 130 -3.38 7.81 20.74
N PHE A 131 -4.59 7.40 20.34
CA PHE A 131 -4.91 5.99 20.10
C PHE A 131 -4.23 5.45 18.85
N LEU A 132 -4.05 6.28 17.80
CA LEU A 132 -3.29 5.91 16.62
C LEU A 132 -1.81 5.69 16.93
N VAL A 133 -1.21 6.53 17.78
CA VAL A 133 0.18 6.34 18.23
C VAL A 133 0.32 5.02 19.03
N THR A 134 -0.62 4.73 19.91
CA THR A 134 -0.62 3.46 20.64
C THR A 134 -0.84 2.27 19.71
N ALA A 135 -1.65 2.42 18.66
CA ALA A 135 -1.85 1.38 17.66
C ALA A 135 -0.56 1.09 16.89
N VAL A 136 0.16 2.12 16.43
CA VAL A 136 1.46 1.94 15.74
C VAL A 136 2.48 1.27 16.67
N ALA A 137 2.54 1.68 17.94
CA ALA A 137 3.42 1.02 18.93
C ALA A 137 2.99 -0.42 19.23
N ALA A 138 1.69 -0.72 19.19
CA ALA A 138 1.17 -2.07 19.34
C ALA A 138 1.49 -2.97 18.13
N VAL A 139 1.65 -2.40 16.91
CA VAL A 139 2.22 -3.13 15.77
C VAL A 139 3.60 -3.65 16.13
N ALA A 140 4.48 -2.79 16.65
CA ALA A 140 5.84 -3.16 17.01
C ALA A 140 5.89 -4.23 18.11
N ALA A 141 5.07 -4.09 19.15
CA ALA A 141 4.97 -5.08 20.23
C ALA A 141 4.48 -6.44 19.70
N SER A 142 3.45 -6.45 18.88
CA SER A 142 2.88 -7.65 18.31
C SER A 142 3.83 -8.31 17.30
N ALA A 143 4.54 -7.52 16.49
CA ALA A 143 5.54 -8.01 15.55
C ALA A 143 6.74 -8.64 16.28
N SER A 144 7.15 -8.08 17.43
CA SER A 144 8.20 -8.71 18.24
C SER A 144 7.76 -10.07 18.81
N ILE A 145 6.51 -10.23 19.22
CA ILE A 145 5.94 -11.51 19.64
C ILE A 145 5.91 -12.49 18.45
N LEU A 146 5.54 -12.00 17.27
CA LEU A 146 5.46 -12.80 16.05
C LEU A 146 6.80 -13.48 15.70
N VAL A 147 7.92 -12.79 15.94
CA VAL A 147 9.27 -13.35 15.72
C VAL A 147 9.86 -14.04 16.98
N GLY A 148 9.02 -14.39 17.94
CA GLY A 148 9.41 -15.15 19.12
C GLY A 148 9.95 -14.32 20.29
N GLY A 149 9.68 -13.04 20.34
CA GLY A 149 9.96 -12.18 21.49
C GLY A 149 8.95 -12.38 22.62
N GLY A 150 9.43 -12.38 23.86
CA GLY A 150 8.58 -12.43 25.05
C GLY A 150 7.98 -11.07 25.44
N ALA A 151 7.18 -11.03 26.50
CA ALA A 151 6.49 -9.81 26.96
C ALA A 151 7.43 -8.62 27.24
N ARG A 152 8.64 -8.85 27.76
CA ARG A 152 9.62 -7.79 28.00
C ARG A 152 10.10 -7.14 26.69
N VAL A 153 10.34 -7.98 25.68
CA VAL A 153 10.73 -7.57 24.33
C VAL A 153 9.61 -6.77 23.67
N ALA A 154 8.37 -7.24 23.78
CA ALA A 154 7.20 -6.55 23.26
C ALA A 154 7.01 -5.17 23.90
N LEU A 155 7.20 -5.05 25.23
CA LEU A 155 7.13 -3.77 25.92
C LEU A 155 8.25 -2.82 25.48
N ALA A 156 9.46 -3.31 25.29
CA ALA A 156 10.59 -2.51 24.82
C ALA A 156 10.35 -2.01 23.39
N ALA A 157 9.89 -2.88 22.47
CA ALA A 157 9.54 -2.50 21.11
C ALA A 157 8.40 -1.46 21.08
N PHE A 158 7.39 -1.62 21.93
CA PHE A 158 6.33 -0.64 22.10
C PHE A 158 6.87 0.73 22.53
N ALA A 159 7.64 0.77 23.61
CA ALA A 159 8.21 2.01 24.14
C ALA A 159 9.15 2.69 23.12
N ALA A 160 10.02 1.92 22.46
CA ALA A 160 10.92 2.41 21.43
C ALA A 160 10.16 3.02 20.24
N THR A 161 9.06 2.41 19.83
CA THR A 161 8.23 2.91 18.74
C THR A 161 7.50 4.21 19.13
N VAL A 162 6.99 4.32 20.36
CA VAL A 162 6.42 5.58 20.86
C VAL A 162 7.48 6.70 20.85
N LEU A 163 8.68 6.42 21.33
CA LEU A 163 9.78 7.39 21.32
C LEU A 163 10.17 7.78 19.88
N GLY A 164 10.27 6.80 18.98
CA GLY A 164 10.56 7.01 17.56
C GLY A 164 9.50 7.88 16.88
N ASP A 165 8.22 7.62 17.14
CA ASP A 165 7.11 8.42 16.61
C ASP A 165 7.16 9.87 17.15
N ARG A 166 7.43 10.07 18.45
CA ARG A 166 7.57 11.41 19.04
C ARG A 166 8.77 12.15 18.48
N ALA A 167 9.91 11.48 18.33
CA ALA A 167 11.11 12.05 17.71
C ALA A 167 10.87 12.45 16.25
N SER A 168 10.23 11.57 15.47
CA SER A 168 9.82 11.86 14.08
C SER A 168 8.90 13.06 13.99
N ALA A 169 7.88 13.14 14.83
CA ALA A 169 6.94 14.26 14.88
C ALA A 169 7.65 15.59 15.25
N TRP A 170 8.60 15.54 16.17
CA TRP A 170 9.42 16.70 16.56
C TRP A 170 10.33 17.18 15.43
N LEU A 171 10.96 16.25 14.69
CA LEU A 171 11.78 16.57 13.52
C LEU A 171 10.92 17.12 12.38
N ALA A 172 9.75 16.53 12.13
CA ALA A 172 8.78 17.01 11.15
C ALA A 172 8.34 18.44 11.42
N GLY A 173 8.09 18.78 12.69
CA GLY A 173 7.76 20.14 13.13
C GLY A 173 8.87 21.17 12.88
N ARG A 174 10.11 20.71 12.66
CA ARG A 174 11.27 21.53 12.27
C ARG A 174 11.57 21.54 10.77
N GLY A 175 10.73 20.89 9.96
CA GLY A 175 10.93 20.82 8.52
C GLY A 175 12.03 19.85 8.07
N VAL A 176 12.49 18.94 8.94
CA VAL A 176 13.47 17.91 8.59
C VAL A 176 12.84 16.92 7.62
N ALA A 177 13.58 16.51 6.57
CA ALA A 177 13.08 15.60 5.55
C ALA A 177 12.68 14.22 6.16
N GLU A 178 11.64 13.61 5.62
CA GLU A 178 11.05 12.34 6.07
C GLU A 178 12.08 11.21 6.17
N PHE A 179 13.06 11.17 5.27
CA PHE A 179 14.18 10.23 5.31
C PHE A 179 14.88 10.19 6.68
N PHE A 180 15.24 11.35 7.21
CA PHE A 180 15.93 11.45 8.50
C PHE A 180 15.00 11.15 9.67
N GLN A 181 13.70 11.46 9.55
CA GLN A 181 12.72 11.12 10.56
C GLN A 181 12.60 9.60 10.72
N ILE A 182 12.53 8.87 9.59
CA ILE A 182 12.47 7.39 9.57
C ILE A 182 13.79 6.80 10.09
N ALA A 183 14.93 7.33 9.66
CA ALA A 183 16.25 6.86 10.13
C ALA A 183 16.41 7.00 11.65
N VAL A 184 16.00 8.14 12.24
CA VAL A 184 16.02 8.35 13.69
C VAL A 184 15.06 7.40 14.41
N ALA A 185 13.86 7.16 13.88
CA ALA A 185 12.92 6.20 14.46
C ALA A 185 13.51 4.78 14.48
N ALA A 186 14.12 4.34 13.37
CA ALA A 186 14.78 3.04 13.27
C ALA A 186 16.00 2.93 14.20
N MET A 187 16.77 4.02 14.32
CA MET A 187 17.89 4.11 15.27
C MET A 187 17.42 3.95 16.71
N LEU A 188 16.34 4.62 17.12
CA LEU A 188 15.79 4.49 18.48
C LEU A 188 15.26 3.08 18.75
N GLY A 189 14.60 2.46 17.75
CA GLY A 189 14.18 1.05 17.83
C GLY A 189 15.34 0.09 18.07
N SER A 190 16.43 0.26 17.32
CA SER A 190 17.65 -0.56 17.46
C SER A 190 18.41 -0.26 18.75
N LEU A 191 18.46 1.00 19.17
CA LEU A 191 19.10 1.43 20.41
C LEU A 191 18.44 0.79 21.63
N ALA A 192 17.12 0.64 21.64
CA ALA A 192 16.43 -0.04 22.73
C ALA A 192 16.87 -1.50 22.89
N ALA A 193 17.09 -2.22 21.79
CA ALA A 193 17.63 -3.57 21.82
C ALA A 193 19.06 -3.62 22.39
N VAL A 194 19.95 -2.74 21.89
CA VAL A 194 21.33 -2.64 22.33
C VAL A 194 21.42 -2.31 23.84
N LEU A 195 20.59 -1.37 24.31
CA LEU A 195 20.56 -1.00 25.72
C LEU A 195 20.12 -2.15 26.63
N LEU A 196 19.11 -2.92 26.23
CA LEU A 196 18.67 -4.09 26.99
C LEU A 196 19.78 -5.14 27.13
N ILE A 197 20.51 -5.41 26.04
CA ILE A 197 21.65 -6.34 26.06
C ILE A 197 22.79 -5.79 26.94
N ALA A 198 23.14 -4.51 26.79
CA ALA A 198 24.17 -3.87 27.57
C ALA A 198 23.85 -3.88 29.09
N LEU A 199 22.57 -3.84 29.46
CA LEU A 199 22.08 -3.97 30.83
C LEU A 199 22.02 -5.42 31.33
N GLY A 200 22.49 -6.39 30.54
CA GLY A 200 22.49 -7.81 30.91
C GLY A 200 21.11 -8.49 30.85
N VAL A 201 20.11 -7.84 30.24
CA VAL A 201 18.80 -8.44 30.07
C VAL A 201 18.88 -9.47 28.94
N GLN A 202 18.56 -10.71 29.24
CA GLN A 202 18.52 -11.80 28.24
C GLN A 202 17.31 -11.58 27.32
N VAL A 203 17.54 -10.91 26.20
CA VAL A 203 16.54 -10.66 25.16
C VAL A 203 17.12 -10.97 23.78
N ARG A 204 16.28 -11.43 22.89
CA ARG A 204 16.65 -11.55 21.48
C ARG A 204 16.62 -10.15 20.85
N ALA A 205 17.80 -9.60 20.53
CA ALA A 205 17.95 -8.28 19.92
C ALA A 205 17.09 -8.15 18.65
N GLU A 206 17.12 -9.20 17.83
CA GLU A 206 16.31 -9.31 16.62
C GLU A 206 14.85 -8.96 16.86
N ALA A 207 14.22 -9.58 17.85
CA ALA A 207 12.79 -9.43 18.08
C ALA A 207 12.40 -7.98 18.46
N VAL A 208 13.28 -7.26 19.21
CA VAL A 208 13.06 -5.84 19.53
C VAL A 208 13.20 -4.98 18.28
N VAL A 209 14.28 -5.16 17.52
CA VAL A 209 14.56 -4.36 16.32
C VAL A 209 13.53 -4.61 15.24
N VAL A 210 13.25 -5.90 14.93
CA VAL A 210 12.25 -6.28 13.92
C VAL A 210 10.88 -5.73 14.28
N GLY A 211 10.47 -5.83 15.56
CA GLY A 211 9.22 -5.25 16.04
C GLY A 211 9.12 -3.76 15.72
N ALA A 212 10.12 -2.97 16.12
CA ALA A 212 10.14 -1.54 15.88
C ALA A 212 10.21 -1.19 14.37
N VAL A 213 10.95 -1.96 13.58
CA VAL A 213 11.16 -1.73 12.15
C VAL A 213 9.90 -2.05 11.34
N VAL A 214 9.16 -3.13 11.66
CA VAL A 214 7.93 -3.52 10.94
C VAL A 214 6.93 -2.37 10.88
N ALA A 215 6.82 -1.57 11.93
CA ALA A 215 5.94 -0.39 11.96
C ALA A 215 6.37 0.72 10.98
N LEU A 216 7.65 0.76 10.57
CA LEU A 216 8.21 1.74 9.63
C LEU A 216 8.19 1.26 8.18
N LEU A 217 7.98 -0.04 7.93
CA LEU A 217 8.04 -0.59 6.57
C LEU A 217 6.86 -0.14 5.72
N PRO A 218 7.11 0.26 4.46
CA PRO A 218 6.09 0.83 3.58
C PRO A 218 5.26 -0.27 2.86
N GLY A 219 4.65 -1.20 3.60
CA GLY A 219 3.93 -2.36 3.03
C GLY A 219 2.89 -1.98 1.98
N ARG A 220 2.14 -0.90 2.20
CA ARG A 220 1.16 -0.38 1.24
C ARG A 220 1.80 0.06 -0.08
N LEU A 221 2.93 0.77 -0.01
CA LEU A 221 3.64 1.24 -1.21
C LEU A 221 4.25 0.08 -1.99
N MET A 222 4.72 -0.96 -1.29
CA MET A 222 5.24 -2.18 -1.93
C MET A 222 4.16 -2.85 -2.79
N VAL A 223 2.95 -3.03 -2.25
CA VAL A 223 1.83 -3.59 -3.02
C VAL A 223 1.43 -2.68 -4.17
N ALA A 224 1.26 -1.39 -3.91
CA ALA A 224 0.84 -0.43 -4.93
C ALA A 224 1.86 -0.29 -6.08
N CYS A 225 3.17 -0.36 -5.79
CA CYS A 225 4.23 -0.37 -6.80
C CYS A 225 4.08 -1.55 -7.77
N VAL A 226 3.86 -2.76 -7.24
CA VAL A 226 3.69 -3.97 -8.05
C VAL A 226 2.37 -3.92 -8.84
N GLN A 227 1.30 -3.40 -8.22
CA GLN A 227 0.00 -3.22 -8.88
C GLN A 227 0.11 -2.32 -10.12
N ASP A 228 0.74 -1.15 -9.96
CA ASP A 228 0.92 -0.22 -11.09
C ASP A 228 1.82 -0.83 -12.16
N GLY A 229 2.88 -1.56 -11.78
CA GLY A 229 3.74 -2.26 -12.72
C GLY A 229 3.01 -3.32 -13.56
N ILE A 230 2.16 -4.13 -12.93
CA ILE A 230 1.33 -5.14 -13.61
C ILE A 230 0.26 -4.48 -14.49
N ALA A 231 -0.29 -3.34 -14.06
CA ALA A 231 -1.26 -2.56 -14.84
C ALA A 231 -0.63 -1.85 -16.07
N GLY A 232 0.71 -1.80 -16.17
CA GLY A 232 1.43 -1.12 -17.24
C GLY A 232 1.75 0.35 -16.96
N GLU A 233 1.46 0.84 -15.76
CA GLU A 233 1.73 2.19 -15.30
C GLU A 233 3.19 2.32 -14.82
N TYR A 234 4.15 2.08 -15.71
CA TYR A 234 5.57 1.94 -15.36
C TYR A 234 6.19 3.18 -14.74
N VAL A 235 5.76 4.38 -15.13
CA VAL A 235 6.28 5.65 -14.55
C VAL A 235 5.90 5.77 -13.09
N THR A 236 4.64 5.51 -12.75
CA THR A 236 4.15 5.54 -11.37
C THR A 236 4.75 4.39 -10.56
N ALA A 237 4.82 3.18 -11.13
CA ALA A 237 5.45 2.02 -10.48
C ALA A 237 6.90 2.31 -10.12
N THR A 238 7.68 2.88 -11.04
CA THR A 238 9.09 3.27 -10.79
C THR A 238 9.19 4.32 -9.71
N GLY A 239 8.35 5.36 -9.74
CA GLY A 239 8.33 6.40 -8.71
C GLY A 239 8.04 5.84 -7.31
N ARG A 240 7.06 4.93 -7.19
CA ARG A 240 6.74 4.23 -5.93
C ARG A 240 7.86 3.29 -5.49
N LEU A 241 8.53 2.61 -6.43
CA LEU A 241 9.67 1.76 -6.12
C LEU A 241 10.83 2.58 -5.54
N PHE A 242 11.13 3.74 -6.13
CA PHE A 242 12.12 4.67 -5.57
C PHE A 242 11.75 5.14 -4.17
N GLU A 243 10.49 5.43 -3.92
CA GLU A 243 9.99 5.81 -2.61
C GLU A 243 10.21 4.70 -1.57
N VAL A 244 9.84 3.45 -1.93
CA VAL A 244 10.12 2.27 -1.10
C VAL A 244 11.61 2.13 -0.84
N PHE A 245 12.46 2.29 -1.86
CA PHE A 245 13.91 2.23 -1.75
C PHE A 245 14.45 3.28 -0.77
N PHE A 246 13.99 4.54 -0.84
CA PHE A 246 14.42 5.59 0.10
C PHE A 246 13.98 5.30 1.53
N ILE A 247 12.76 4.80 1.75
CA ILE A 247 12.30 4.42 3.09
C ILE A 247 13.13 3.27 3.66
N LEU A 248 13.36 2.22 2.85
CA LEU A 248 14.19 1.09 3.27
C LEU A 248 15.63 1.53 3.56
N THR A 249 16.21 2.41 2.74
CA THR A 249 17.54 2.97 2.96
C THR A 249 17.61 3.77 4.25
N ALA A 250 16.58 4.55 4.57
CA ALA A 250 16.51 5.27 5.84
C ALA A 250 16.47 4.32 7.05
N VAL A 251 15.62 3.27 6.98
CA VAL A 251 15.55 2.23 8.03
C VAL A 251 16.89 1.53 8.19
N VAL A 252 17.48 1.06 7.09
CA VAL A 252 18.78 0.38 7.06
C VAL A 252 19.88 1.28 7.63
N SER A 253 19.89 2.57 7.28
CA SER A 253 20.87 3.53 7.82
C SER A 253 20.73 3.69 9.34
N GLY A 254 19.50 3.82 9.85
CA GLY A 254 19.26 3.96 11.29
C GLY A 254 19.70 2.71 12.09
N ILE A 255 19.33 1.51 11.60
CA ILE A 255 19.78 0.24 12.19
C ILE A 255 21.32 0.15 12.12
N GLY A 256 21.90 0.42 10.94
CA GLY A 256 23.32 0.27 10.67
C GLY A 256 24.19 1.12 11.58
N VAL A 257 23.86 2.39 11.76
CA VAL A 257 24.58 3.30 12.67
C VAL A 257 24.55 2.76 14.11
N THR A 258 23.40 2.30 14.57
CA THR A 258 23.26 1.76 15.93
C THR A 258 24.04 0.48 16.11
N LEU A 259 23.92 -0.48 15.20
CA LEU A 259 24.62 -1.77 15.30
C LEU A 259 26.13 -1.60 15.15
N TYR A 260 26.59 -0.74 14.23
CA TYR A 260 28.01 -0.38 14.09
C TYR A 260 28.58 0.15 15.41
N THR A 261 27.88 1.08 16.04
CA THR A 261 28.30 1.65 17.31
C THR A 261 28.31 0.59 18.42
N ALA A 262 27.30 -0.26 18.49
CA ALA A 262 27.19 -1.34 19.47
C ALA A 262 28.35 -2.34 19.35
N VAL A 263 28.67 -2.79 18.13
CA VAL A 263 29.81 -3.70 17.86
C VAL A 263 31.12 -3.05 18.28
N ARG A 264 31.32 -1.76 17.97
CA ARG A 264 32.52 -1.00 18.36
C ARG A 264 32.67 -0.84 19.88
N LEU A 265 31.57 -0.77 20.61
CA LEU A 265 31.53 -0.71 22.07
C LEU A 265 31.62 -2.10 22.73
N GLY A 266 31.76 -3.17 21.96
CA GLY A 266 31.90 -4.54 22.45
C GLY A 266 30.59 -5.15 22.98
N VAL A 267 29.42 -4.64 22.57
CA VAL A 267 28.15 -5.26 22.92
C VAL A 267 28.04 -6.61 22.19
N PRO A 268 27.79 -7.74 22.89
CA PRO A 268 27.75 -9.07 22.27
C PRO A 268 26.47 -9.20 21.41
N LEU A 269 26.62 -9.00 20.11
CA LEU A 269 25.56 -9.24 19.11
C LEU A 269 25.93 -10.49 18.31
N SER A 270 25.02 -11.45 18.19
CA SER A 270 25.23 -12.67 17.41
C SER A 270 24.19 -12.81 16.30
N VAL A 271 24.61 -13.38 15.16
CA VAL A 271 23.73 -13.71 14.02
C VAL A 271 23.05 -15.07 14.24
N GLU A 272 23.66 -15.93 15.05
CA GLU A 272 23.20 -17.33 15.28
C GLU A 272 21.82 -17.41 15.93
N ASP A 273 21.41 -16.34 16.65
CA ASP A 273 20.11 -16.26 17.31
C ASP A 273 18.96 -15.85 16.37
N VAL A 274 19.26 -15.60 15.08
CA VAL A 274 18.28 -15.12 14.08
C VAL A 274 17.75 -16.28 13.24
N PRO A 275 16.57 -16.84 13.51
CA PRO A 275 16.02 -17.89 12.68
C PRO A 275 15.70 -17.39 11.27
N ALA A 276 16.08 -18.16 10.26
CA ALA A 276 15.83 -17.79 8.85
C ALA A 276 14.31 -17.73 8.52
N ALA A 277 13.53 -18.64 9.13
CA ALA A 277 12.07 -18.68 9.01
C ALA A 277 11.49 -19.51 10.19
N PRO A 278 10.22 -19.27 10.58
CA PRO A 278 9.54 -20.10 11.56
C PRO A 278 9.21 -21.47 10.93
N LEU A 279 9.65 -22.55 11.58
CA LEU A 279 9.41 -23.92 11.13
C LEU A 279 8.16 -24.56 11.74
N LEU A 280 7.70 -24.03 12.87
CA LEU A 280 6.55 -24.55 13.62
C LEU A 280 5.59 -23.40 13.96
N LEU A 281 4.29 -23.73 13.92
CA LEU A 281 3.23 -22.79 14.29
C LEU A 281 3.04 -22.78 15.81
N GLU A 282 3.42 -21.70 16.45
CA GLU A 282 3.25 -21.51 17.89
C GLU A 282 2.02 -20.66 18.22
N PRO A 283 1.29 -20.93 19.31
CA PRO A 283 0.14 -20.12 19.71
C PRO A 283 0.48 -18.62 19.90
N ALA A 284 1.67 -18.30 20.40
CA ALA A 284 2.14 -16.93 20.57
C ALA A 284 2.26 -16.21 19.21
N GLN A 285 2.68 -16.90 18.17
CA GLN A 285 2.78 -16.34 16.81
C GLN A 285 1.39 -16.03 16.22
N LEU A 286 0.37 -16.87 16.51
CA LEU A 286 -1.01 -16.56 16.12
C LEU A 286 -1.53 -15.30 16.81
N LEU A 287 -1.25 -15.13 18.10
CA LEU A 287 -1.59 -13.92 18.84
C LEU A 287 -0.81 -12.72 18.30
N GLY A 288 0.48 -12.89 17.98
CA GLY A 288 1.33 -11.88 17.35
C GLY A 288 0.78 -11.45 16.00
N SER A 289 0.42 -12.38 15.11
CA SER A 289 -0.13 -12.06 13.79
C SER A 289 -1.48 -11.35 13.86
N ALA A 290 -2.36 -11.81 14.74
CA ALA A 290 -3.64 -11.15 15.02
C ALA A 290 -3.42 -9.73 15.57
N GLY A 291 -2.48 -9.55 16.50
CA GLY A 291 -2.12 -8.28 17.09
C GLY A 291 -1.51 -7.29 16.08
N VAL A 292 -0.57 -7.75 15.24
CA VAL A 292 -0.01 -6.95 14.14
C VAL A 292 -1.12 -6.44 13.24
N THR A 293 -1.97 -7.34 12.76
CA THR A 293 -3.03 -6.99 11.81
C THR A 293 -4.07 -6.07 12.42
N LEU A 294 -4.53 -6.33 13.65
CA LEU A 294 -5.46 -5.49 14.37
C LEU A 294 -4.91 -4.06 14.54
N SER A 295 -3.68 -3.97 15.00
CA SER A 295 -3.03 -2.70 15.27
C SER A 295 -2.76 -1.90 14.00
N PHE A 296 -2.35 -2.55 12.91
CA PHE A 296 -2.25 -1.90 11.59
C PHE A 296 -3.62 -1.44 11.08
N ALA A 297 -4.66 -2.27 11.21
CA ALA A 297 -6.00 -1.90 10.78
C ALA A 297 -6.49 -0.64 11.51
N VAL A 298 -6.26 -0.56 12.83
CA VAL A 298 -6.58 0.63 13.63
C VAL A 298 -5.74 1.84 13.19
N ALA A 299 -4.43 1.68 12.98
CA ALA A 299 -3.55 2.74 12.53
C ALA A 299 -3.94 3.29 11.14
N LEU A 300 -4.54 2.46 10.28
CA LEU A 300 -5.07 2.82 8.97
C LEU A 300 -6.53 3.33 9.02
N LEU A 301 -7.09 3.54 10.21
CA LEU A 301 -8.46 4.01 10.41
C LEU A 301 -9.53 3.08 9.80
N VAL A 302 -9.30 1.76 9.85
CA VAL A 302 -10.31 0.77 9.47
C VAL A 302 -11.47 0.83 10.46
N PRO A 303 -12.73 0.95 9.98
CA PRO A 303 -13.89 0.93 10.86
C PRO A 303 -14.02 -0.37 11.66
N PRO A 304 -14.53 -0.34 12.92
CA PRO A 304 -14.60 -1.51 13.81
C PRO A 304 -15.26 -2.74 13.19
N ARG A 305 -16.28 -2.54 12.35
CA ARG A 305 -17.02 -3.60 11.66
C ARG A 305 -16.18 -4.45 10.70
N HIS A 306 -15.01 -3.96 10.25
CA HIS A 306 -14.12 -4.65 9.31
C HIS A 306 -12.84 -5.17 9.97
N LEU A 307 -12.60 -4.88 11.27
CA LEU A 307 -11.39 -5.29 11.98
C LEU A 307 -11.26 -6.82 12.05
N ALA A 308 -12.36 -7.52 12.34
CA ALA A 308 -12.35 -8.99 12.41
C ALA A 308 -11.92 -9.63 11.07
N ALA A 309 -12.41 -9.11 9.94
CA ALA A 309 -12.02 -9.60 8.62
C ALA A 309 -10.53 -9.36 8.34
N ALA A 310 -10.00 -8.18 8.72
CA ALA A 310 -8.57 -7.91 8.58
C ALA A 310 -7.74 -8.89 9.42
N VAL A 311 -8.10 -9.11 10.69
CA VAL A 311 -7.41 -10.05 11.59
C VAL A 311 -7.43 -11.48 11.04
N ILE A 312 -8.57 -11.95 10.57
CA ILE A 312 -8.67 -13.28 9.92
C ILE A 312 -7.72 -13.37 8.73
N GLY A 313 -7.70 -12.33 7.86
CA GLY A 313 -6.81 -12.26 6.71
C GLY A 313 -5.33 -12.33 7.08
N GLY A 314 -4.89 -11.57 8.10
CA GLY A 314 -3.48 -11.57 8.54
C GLY A 314 -3.08 -12.86 9.27
N THR A 315 -3.96 -13.43 10.08
CA THR A 315 -3.70 -14.73 10.73
C THR A 315 -3.63 -15.84 9.69
N LEU A 316 -4.52 -15.84 8.69
CA LEU A 316 -4.47 -16.77 7.56
C LEU A 316 -3.15 -16.65 6.81
N ALA A 317 -2.70 -15.42 6.53
CA ALA A 317 -1.41 -15.17 5.87
C ALA A 317 -0.25 -15.82 6.63
N TRP A 318 -0.21 -15.62 7.95
CA TRP A 318 0.84 -16.15 8.79
C TRP A 318 0.81 -17.69 8.84
N VAL A 319 -0.38 -18.28 9.01
CA VAL A 319 -0.54 -19.75 9.00
C VAL A 319 -0.05 -20.35 7.70
N VAL A 320 -0.47 -19.82 6.56
CA VAL A 320 -0.03 -20.29 5.22
C VAL A 320 1.48 -20.17 5.08
N PHE A 321 2.05 -19.03 5.50
CA PHE A 321 3.49 -18.77 5.44
C PHE A 321 4.28 -19.80 6.26
N VAL A 322 3.91 -20.03 7.52
CA VAL A 322 4.61 -20.97 8.41
C VAL A 322 4.50 -22.42 7.91
N LEU A 323 3.32 -22.83 7.46
CA LEU A 323 3.11 -24.18 6.91
C LEU A 323 3.99 -24.44 5.67
N LEU A 324 4.14 -23.44 4.80
CA LEU A 324 5.00 -23.58 3.62
C LEU A 324 6.48 -23.59 3.98
N CYS A 325 6.92 -22.74 4.90
CA CYS A 325 8.30 -22.73 5.39
C CYS A 325 8.65 -24.04 6.11
N GLY A 326 7.72 -24.62 6.89
CA GLY A 326 7.88 -25.93 7.53
C GLY A 326 7.94 -27.10 6.54
N GLY A 327 7.48 -26.90 5.30
CA GLY A 327 7.60 -27.83 4.16
C GLY A 327 8.78 -27.54 3.23
N ASP A 328 9.83 -26.86 3.70
CA ASP A 328 11.05 -26.52 2.95
C ASP A 328 10.82 -25.61 1.73
N VAL A 329 9.68 -24.89 1.65
CA VAL A 329 9.43 -23.92 0.59
C VAL A 329 10.26 -22.65 0.84
N PRO A 330 10.99 -22.13 -0.14
CA PRO A 330 11.77 -20.88 0.01
C PRO A 330 10.92 -19.71 0.50
N VAL A 331 11.44 -18.91 1.42
CA VAL A 331 10.74 -17.77 2.07
C VAL A 331 10.04 -16.85 1.08
N VAL A 332 10.70 -16.51 -0.05
CA VAL A 332 10.12 -15.62 -1.07
C VAL A 332 8.86 -16.24 -1.70
N LEU A 333 8.90 -17.53 -2.03
CA LEU A 333 7.76 -18.25 -2.60
C LEU A 333 6.65 -18.45 -1.55
N ALA A 334 7.01 -18.82 -0.33
CA ALA A 334 6.07 -18.93 0.79
C ALA A 334 5.33 -17.61 1.03
N THR A 335 6.06 -16.47 0.97
CA THR A 335 5.46 -15.14 1.08
C THR A 335 4.53 -14.84 -0.08
N ALA A 336 4.90 -15.18 -1.32
CA ALA A 336 4.04 -14.95 -2.49
C ALA A 336 2.72 -15.72 -2.38
N VAL A 337 2.76 -17.00 -1.96
CA VAL A 337 1.56 -17.82 -1.79
C VAL A 337 0.70 -17.35 -0.63
N ALA A 338 1.32 -17.02 0.52
CA ALA A 338 0.61 -16.45 1.66
C ALA A 338 -0.07 -15.11 1.31
N ALA A 339 0.64 -14.24 0.58
CA ALA A 339 0.09 -12.98 0.08
C ALA A 339 -1.05 -13.20 -0.94
N ALA A 340 -0.97 -14.25 -1.78
CA ALA A 340 -2.05 -14.62 -2.69
C ALA A 340 -3.30 -15.08 -1.93
N ALA A 341 -3.14 -15.82 -0.83
CA ALA A 341 -4.26 -16.16 0.05
C ALA A 341 -4.92 -14.91 0.66
N VAL A 342 -4.13 -13.91 1.08
CA VAL A 342 -4.65 -12.60 1.53
C VAL A 342 -5.40 -11.88 0.41
N GLY A 343 -4.82 -11.83 -0.80
CA GLY A 343 -5.44 -11.19 -1.97
C GLY A 343 -6.78 -11.82 -2.32
N LEU A 344 -6.85 -13.15 -2.32
CA LEU A 344 -8.05 -13.93 -2.58
C LEU A 344 -9.12 -13.65 -1.50
N PHE A 345 -8.76 -13.79 -0.23
CA PHE A 345 -9.67 -13.53 0.88
C PHE A 345 -10.17 -12.09 0.89
N GLY A 346 -9.25 -11.11 0.75
CA GLY A 346 -9.57 -9.69 0.75
C GLY A 346 -10.47 -9.28 -0.41
N ALA A 347 -10.23 -9.81 -1.62
CA ALA A 347 -11.08 -9.55 -2.78
C ALA A 347 -12.47 -10.18 -2.64
N ALA A 348 -12.56 -11.41 -2.10
CA ALA A 348 -13.83 -12.07 -1.81
C ALA A 348 -14.65 -11.30 -0.77
N TYR A 349 -13.99 -10.89 0.33
CA TYR A 349 -14.63 -10.09 1.36
C TYR A 349 -15.08 -8.72 0.85
N ALA A 350 -14.22 -8.04 0.09
CA ALA A 350 -14.50 -6.73 -0.50
C ALA A 350 -15.78 -6.76 -1.34
N ARG A 351 -15.98 -7.82 -2.11
CA ARG A 351 -17.19 -8.04 -2.91
C ARG A 351 -18.42 -8.24 -2.03
N ALA A 352 -18.34 -9.11 -1.03
CA ALA A 352 -19.44 -9.42 -0.13
C ALA A 352 -19.85 -8.21 0.72
N ALA A 353 -18.88 -7.48 1.25
CA ALA A 353 -19.10 -6.32 2.12
C ALA A 353 -19.25 -4.98 1.36
N ARG A 354 -19.06 -4.96 0.03
CA ARG A 354 -19.07 -3.76 -0.84
C ARG A 354 -18.10 -2.67 -0.37
N VAL A 355 -16.89 -3.07 -0.04
CA VAL A 355 -15.81 -2.18 0.41
C VAL A 355 -14.55 -2.40 -0.44
N PRO A 356 -13.59 -1.45 -0.48
CA PRO A 356 -12.29 -1.67 -1.13
C PRO A 356 -11.53 -2.83 -0.49
N SER A 357 -10.84 -3.64 -1.30
CA SER A 357 -10.02 -4.76 -0.80
C SER A 357 -8.87 -4.31 0.09
N LEU A 358 -8.35 -3.09 -0.12
CA LEU A 358 -7.28 -2.48 0.69
C LEU A 358 -7.59 -2.47 2.19
N VAL A 359 -8.86 -2.35 2.57
CA VAL A 359 -9.33 -2.34 3.96
C VAL A 359 -8.90 -3.60 4.73
N VAL A 360 -8.82 -4.73 4.05
CA VAL A 360 -8.43 -6.02 4.62
C VAL A 360 -7.00 -6.38 4.20
N THR A 361 -6.65 -6.23 2.93
CA THR A 361 -5.38 -6.73 2.40
C THR A 361 -4.18 -5.99 2.98
N VAL A 362 -4.24 -4.65 3.11
CA VAL A 362 -3.08 -3.88 3.58
C VAL A 362 -2.74 -4.15 5.05
N PRO A 363 -3.68 -4.18 6.01
CA PRO A 363 -3.34 -4.61 7.36
C PRO A 363 -2.84 -6.05 7.44
N ALA A 364 -3.45 -6.96 6.66
CA ALA A 364 -3.14 -8.39 6.69
C ALA A 364 -1.70 -8.70 6.25
N ILE A 365 -1.18 -8.02 5.23
CA ILE A 365 0.20 -8.21 4.76
C ILE A 365 1.25 -7.73 5.76
N GLY A 366 0.87 -6.95 6.77
CA GLY A 366 1.77 -6.47 7.82
C GLY A 366 2.54 -7.60 8.52
N THR A 367 1.95 -8.80 8.60
CA THR A 367 2.57 -10.00 9.19
C THR A 367 3.67 -10.61 8.32
N LEU A 368 3.68 -10.32 7.02
CA LEU A 368 4.62 -10.88 6.04
C LEU A 368 5.74 -9.91 5.64
N LEU A 369 5.82 -8.73 6.28
CA LEU A 369 6.85 -7.74 5.97
C LEU A 369 8.25 -8.25 6.30
N PRO A 370 9.26 -8.01 5.46
CA PRO A 370 10.59 -8.61 5.54
C PRO A 370 11.51 -7.96 6.60
N GLY A 371 11.01 -7.73 7.81
CA GLY A 371 11.76 -7.07 8.89
C GLY A 371 12.99 -7.86 9.34
N THR A 372 12.86 -9.19 9.49
CA THR A 372 13.95 -10.09 9.89
C THR A 372 15.10 -10.08 8.88
N ALA A 373 14.78 -10.15 7.58
CA ALA A 373 15.79 -10.13 6.52
C ALA A 373 16.56 -8.80 6.48
N LEU A 374 15.87 -7.67 6.74
CA LEU A 374 16.52 -6.35 6.84
C LEU A 374 17.45 -6.26 8.05
N TYR A 375 17.00 -6.69 9.23
CA TYR A 375 17.84 -6.70 10.43
C TYR A 375 19.08 -7.58 10.24
N ARG A 376 18.86 -8.83 9.78
CA ARG A 376 19.93 -9.79 9.53
C ARG A 376 20.96 -9.26 8.56
N GLY A 377 20.52 -8.72 7.43
CA GLY A 377 21.40 -8.14 6.42
C GLY A 377 22.30 -7.02 6.98
N MET A 378 21.74 -6.16 7.82
CA MET A 378 22.53 -5.09 8.46
C MET A 378 23.47 -5.60 9.53
N LEU A 379 23.06 -6.59 10.31
CA LEU A 379 23.92 -7.18 11.34
C LEU A 379 25.12 -7.91 10.68
N GLU A 380 24.87 -8.77 9.70
CA GLU A 380 25.91 -9.49 8.94
C GLU A 380 26.92 -8.52 8.31
N ALA A 381 26.44 -7.45 7.67
CA ALA A 381 27.31 -6.44 7.08
C ALA A 381 28.21 -5.73 8.13
N ASN A 382 27.66 -5.42 9.32
CA ASN A 382 28.43 -4.77 10.40
C ASN A 382 29.41 -5.72 11.12
N LEU A 383 29.18 -7.04 11.07
CA LEU A 383 30.11 -8.04 11.58
C LEU A 383 31.22 -8.40 10.57
N GLY A 384 31.24 -7.78 9.40
CA GLY A 384 32.25 -8.02 8.37
C GLY A 384 31.87 -9.09 7.33
N HIS A 385 30.67 -9.66 7.38
CA HIS A 385 30.15 -10.64 6.44
C HIS A 385 29.34 -9.94 5.34
N ALA A 386 29.98 -9.09 4.53
CA ALA A 386 29.32 -8.24 3.55
C ALA A 386 28.48 -9.01 2.50
N ASP A 387 28.98 -10.16 2.03
CA ASP A 387 28.29 -10.99 1.04
C ASP A 387 27.00 -11.60 1.60
N ALA A 388 27.04 -12.14 2.83
CA ALA A 388 25.86 -12.64 3.52
C ALA A 388 24.85 -11.53 3.79
N GLY A 389 25.34 -10.37 4.26
CA GLY A 389 24.52 -9.17 4.46
C GLY A 389 23.81 -8.71 3.19
N MET A 390 24.51 -8.67 2.07
CA MET A 390 23.93 -8.32 0.77
C MET A 390 22.87 -9.33 0.33
N SER A 391 23.11 -10.64 0.51
CA SER A 391 22.14 -11.68 0.16
C SER A 391 20.85 -11.56 0.99
N SER A 392 20.96 -11.26 2.28
CA SER A 392 19.81 -11.02 3.17
C SER A 392 19.01 -9.77 2.78
N LEU A 393 19.68 -8.68 2.36
CA LEU A 393 19.03 -7.47 1.86
C LEU A 393 18.31 -7.71 0.51
N LEU A 394 18.93 -8.47 -0.40
CA LEU A 394 18.29 -8.88 -1.66
C LEU A 394 17.08 -9.78 -1.41
N GLN A 395 17.16 -10.68 -0.42
CA GLN A 395 16.02 -11.48 0.01
C GLN A 395 14.86 -10.58 0.51
N ALA A 396 15.16 -9.55 1.30
CA ALA A 396 14.14 -8.61 1.77
C ALA A 396 13.43 -7.91 0.61
N LEU A 397 14.18 -7.43 -0.39
CA LEU A 397 13.64 -6.81 -1.59
C LEU A 397 12.78 -7.78 -2.40
N SER A 398 13.29 -9.00 -2.63
CA SER A 398 12.56 -10.05 -3.36
C SER A 398 11.26 -10.44 -2.65
N THR A 399 11.28 -10.54 -1.31
CA THR A 399 10.09 -10.81 -0.49
C THR A 399 9.07 -9.67 -0.60
N ALA A 400 9.52 -8.41 -0.62
CA ALA A 400 8.64 -7.26 -0.79
C ALA A 400 7.92 -7.26 -2.15
N LEU A 401 8.63 -7.61 -3.23
CA LEU A 401 8.04 -7.74 -4.57
C LEU A 401 7.09 -8.95 -4.64
N ALA A 402 7.49 -10.09 -4.08
CA ALA A 402 6.66 -11.30 -4.01
C ALA A 402 5.34 -11.08 -3.27
N LEU A 403 5.37 -10.28 -2.20
CA LEU A 403 4.20 -9.89 -1.44
C LEU A 403 3.20 -9.09 -2.30
N GLY A 404 3.66 -8.09 -3.05
CA GLY A 404 2.81 -7.32 -3.96
C GLY A 404 2.22 -8.19 -5.08
N ALA A 405 3.05 -9.01 -5.72
CA ALA A 405 2.63 -9.91 -6.81
C ALA A 405 1.62 -10.96 -6.32
N GLY A 406 1.84 -11.53 -5.11
CA GLY A 406 0.93 -12.48 -4.50
C GLY A 406 -0.45 -11.88 -4.26
N VAL A 407 -0.53 -10.73 -3.60
CA VAL A 407 -1.83 -10.05 -3.35
C VAL A 407 -2.59 -9.82 -4.67
N MET A 408 -1.89 -9.37 -5.70
CA MET A 408 -2.50 -9.16 -7.02
C MET A 408 -3.01 -10.45 -7.63
N LEU A 409 -2.20 -11.52 -7.61
CA LEU A 409 -2.58 -12.82 -8.14
C LEU A 409 -3.87 -13.33 -7.46
N GLY A 410 -3.95 -13.27 -6.13
CA GLY A 410 -5.14 -13.68 -5.40
C GLY A 410 -6.39 -12.87 -5.77
N ALA A 411 -6.25 -11.55 -5.92
CA ALA A 411 -7.34 -10.69 -6.33
C ALA A 411 -7.81 -10.97 -7.78
N GLU A 412 -6.86 -11.26 -8.70
CA GLU A 412 -7.16 -11.63 -10.10
C GLU A 412 -7.93 -12.96 -10.19
N VAL A 413 -7.59 -13.95 -9.36
CA VAL A 413 -8.30 -15.24 -9.30
C VAL A 413 -9.78 -15.00 -8.95
N VAL A 414 -10.08 -14.17 -7.96
CA VAL A 414 -11.46 -13.82 -7.61
C VAL A 414 -12.16 -13.08 -8.76
N ARG A 415 -11.46 -12.15 -9.40
CA ARG A 415 -11.99 -11.39 -10.54
C ARG A 415 -12.32 -12.32 -11.71
N ALA A 416 -11.43 -13.24 -12.02
CA ALA A 416 -11.63 -14.22 -13.11
C ALA A 416 -12.78 -15.19 -12.80
N ALA A 417 -12.87 -15.70 -11.57
CA ALA A 417 -13.89 -16.65 -11.14
C ALA A 417 -15.30 -16.04 -11.11
N THR A 418 -15.40 -14.74 -10.80
CA THR A 418 -16.70 -14.08 -10.62
C THR A 418 -17.23 -13.39 -11.88
N GLY A 419 -16.51 -13.44 -13.01
CA GLY A 419 -16.97 -12.95 -14.31
C GLY A 419 -17.37 -11.47 -14.30
N SER A 420 -16.62 -10.61 -13.60
CA SER A 420 -16.96 -9.20 -13.50
C SER A 420 -16.96 -8.55 -14.90
N ASP A 421 -18.10 -7.99 -15.32
CA ASP A 421 -18.35 -7.36 -16.62
C ASP A 421 -17.41 -6.21 -16.99
N LEU A 422 -16.57 -5.74 -16.07
CA LEU A 422 -15.56 -4.70 -16.34
C LEU A 422 -14.54 -5.18 -17.40
N ALA A 423 -14.12 -6.43 -17.36
CA ALA A 423 -13.19 -6.99 -18.35
C ALA A 423 -13.83 -7.14 -19.74
N ARG A 424 -15.15 -7.27 -19.84
CA ARG A 424 -15.87 -7.33 -21.13
C ARG A 424 -15.98 -5.95 -21.79
N ARG A 425 -16.05 -4.87 -21.03
CA ARG A 425 -16.22 -3.52 -21.58
C ARG A 425 -14.92 -2.88 -22.06
N VAL A 426 -13.76 -3.27 -21.52
CA VAL A 426 -12.43 -2.72 -21.90
C VAL A 426 -11.80 -3.47 -23.08
N ARG A 427 -12.16 -4.74 -23.33
CA ARG A 427 -11.60 -5.56 -24.42
C ARG A 427 -11.82 -5.03 -25.86
N PRO A 428 -12.89 -4.32 -26.24
CA PRO A 428 -13.05 -3.86 -27.62
C PRO A 428 -12.03 -2.78 -28.04
N ALA A 429 -11.61 -1.90 -27.14
CA ALA A 429 -10.69 -0.80 -27.46
C ALA A 429 -9.23 -1.29 -27.64
N ALA A 430 -8.77 -2.19 -26.77
CA ALA A 430 -7.40 -2.71 -26.83
C ALA A 430 -7.16 -3.62 -28.05
N ARG A 431 -8.19 -4.34 -28.54
CA ARG A 431 -8.06 -5.15 -29.76
C ARG A 431 -7.99 -4.29 -31.04
N ARG A 432 -8.58 -3.11 -31.07
CA ARG A 432 -8.47 -2.18 -32.22
C ARG A 432 -7.10 -1.52 -32.32
N ALA A 433 -6.42 -1.26 -31.19
CA ALA A 433 -5.10 -0.65 -31.16
C ALA A 433 -3.95 -1.60 -31.57
N ARG A 434 -4.19 -2.91 -31.66
CA ARG A 434 -3.17 -3.91 -32.04
C ARG A 434 -3.21 -4.31 -33.52
N ARG A 435 -3.87 -3.58 -34.40
CA ARG A 435 -3.67 -3.80 -35.85
C ARG A 435 -2.30 -3.25 -36.22
N PRO A 436 -1.35 -4.07 -36.72
CA PRO A 436 -0.08 -3.56 -37.18
C PRO A 436 -0.34 -2.55 -38.31
N PHE A 437 0.31 -1.39 -38.21
CA PHE A 437 0.33 -0.41 -39.29
C PHE A 437 1.01 -1.07 -40.50
N ILE A 438 0.21 -1.51 -41.48
CA ILE A 438 0.72 -1.98 -42.76
C ILE A 438 0.80 -0.73 -43.64
N PRO A 439 2.02 -0.26 -44.03
CA PRO A 439 2.14 0.87 -44.94
C PRO A 439 1.52 0.47 -46.29
N ARG A 440 0.55 1.25 -46.76
CA ARG A 440 0.06 1.11 -48.13
C ARG A 440 1.19 1.39 -49.10
N PRO A 441 1.48 0.50 -50.11
CA PRO A 441 2.46 0.78 -51.13
C PRO A 441 2.04 2.05 -51.91
N ALA A 442 2.98 2.98 -52.05
CA ALA A 442 2.77 4.19 -52.81
C ALA A 442 2.36 3.84 -54.25
N ALA A 443 1.21 4.37 -54.68
CA ALA A 443 0.73 4.19 -56.06
C ALA A 443 1.79 4.76 -57.01
N ARG A 444 2.39 3.89 -57.84
CA ARG A 444 3.29 4.24 -58.93
C ARG A 444 2.52 5.12 -59.91
N ARG A 445 2.81 6.44 -59.94
CA ARG A 445 2.38 7.31 -61.03
C ARG A 445 3.11 6.86 -62.30
N THR A 446 2.41 6.18 -63.20
CA THR A 446 2.85 6.00 -64.56
C THR A 446 2.79 7.34 -65.25
N ARG A 447 3.96 7.93 -65.59
CA ARG A 447 4.04 8.98 -66.58
C ARG A 447 3.78 8.33 -67.95
N GLY A 448 2.65 8.64 -68.56
CA GLY A 448 2.39 8.45 -69.96
C GLY A 448 3.04 9.59 -70.76
N SER A 449 3.73 9.18 -71.76
CA SER A 449 4.35 9.95 -72.85
C SER A 449 3.31 10.77 -73.62
#